data_7767aa15d0bfaea36afdab76e4e1c8f3
#
_entry.id   7767aa15d0bfaea36afdab76e4e1c8f3
#
_cell.length_a   1.000
_cell.length_b   1.000
_cell.length_c   1.000
_cell.angle_alpha   90.00
_cell.angle_beta   90.00
_cell.angle_gamma   90.00
#
_symmetry.space_group_name_H-M   'P 1'
#
loop_
_entity.id
_entity.type
_entity.pdbx_description
1 polymer ?
#
loop_
_entity_poly.entity_id
_entity_poly.type
_entity_poly.pdbx_seq_one_letter_code
_entity_poly.pdbx_strand_id
1 'polypeptide(L)'
;TEIVEPYNELQLHNGRVVERLRVGTVDAFQGMEFDVVFLSMVRCNRLPDTPDAWRGKYGHLMLPNRTCVAMSRQKRLLIAVGDDEMFATTNAQKAVGPLAAFLKICEVRNAFGV
;
A
#
# COMPACT_ATOMS: atom_id res chain seq x y z
N THR A 1 7.27 13.47 9.69
CA THR A 1 8.68 13.86 9.58
C THR A 1 9.38 13.93 10.93
N GLU A 2 8.85 14.64 11.92
CA GLU A 2 9.43 14.71 13.26
C GLU A 2 9.50 13.34 13.96
N ILE A 3 8.55 12.45 13.68
CA ILE A 3 8.53 11.08 14.23
C ILE A 3 9.52 10.17 13.50
N VAL A 4 9.76 10.43 12.23
CA VAL A 4 10.61 9.58 11.37
C VAL A 4 12.09 9.90 11.53
N GLU A 5 12.45 11.17 11.67
CA GLU A 5 13.82 11.62 11.75
C GLU A 5 14.67 10.91 12.81
N PRO A 6 14.19 10.65 14.04
CA PRO A 6 14.97 9.93 15.04
C PRO A 6 15.31 8.48 14.64
N TYR A 7 14.54 7.89 13.74
CA TYR A 7 14.71 6.51 13.27
C TYR A 7 15.37 6.43 11.90
N ASN A 8 15.55 7.56 11.23
CA ASN A 8 16.11 7.62 9.88
C ASN A 8 17.63 7.84 9.95
N GLU A 9 18.35 6.79 10.28
CA GLU A 9 19.81 6.82 10.28
C GLU A 9 20.33 6.77 8.84
N LEU A 10 21.17 7.74 8.49
CA LEU A 10 21.88 7.74 7.23
C LEU A 10 22.98 6.68 7.29
N GLN A 11 22.98 5.78 6.32
CA GLN A 11 24.00 4.73 6.21
C GLN A 11 24.80 4.90 4.94
N LEU A 12 26.09 4.59 5.03
CA LEU A 12 26.98 4.54 3.86
C LEU A 12 26.88 3.15 3.23
N HIS A 13 26.39 3.10 1.99
CA HIS A 13 26.31 1.87 1.22
C HIS A 13 26.93 2.06 -0.16
N ASN A 14 27.97 1.28 -0.46
CA ASN A 14 28.72 1.38 -1.71
C ASN A 14 29.22 2.82 -2.03
N GLY A 15 29.69 3.55 -1.01
CA GLY A 15 30.17 4.92 -1.16
C GLY A 15 29.06 5.97 -1.30
N ARG A 16 27.80 5.60 -1.15
CA ARG A 16 26.64 6.50 -1.18
C ARG A 16 25.95 6.55 0.17
N VAL A 17 25.50 7.74 0.55
CA VAL A 17 24.66 7.92 1.73
C VAL A 17 23.24 7.56 1.35
N VAL A 18 22.66 6.59 2.06
CA VAL A 18 21.28 6.13 1.86
C VAL A 18 20.47 6.29 3.13
N GLU A 19 19.22 6.64 2.97
CA GLU A 19 18.27 6.70 4.08
C GLU A 19 17.84 5.29 4.48
N ARG A 20 17.86 5.00 5.76
CA ARG A 20 17.39 3.72 6.29
C ARG A 20 15.88 3.61 6.28
N LEU A 21 15.19 4.71 6.54
CA LEU A 21 13.72 4.79 6.58
C LEU A 21 13.26 6.00 5.78
N ARG A 22 12.31 5.79 4.89
CA ARG A 22 11.70 6.87 4.12
C ARG A 22 10.18 6.79 4.19
N VAL A 23 9.55 7.93 4.42
CA VAL A 23 8.09 8.06 4.43
C VAL A 23 7.68 9.09 3.38
N GLY A 24 6.68 8.77 2.58
CA GLY A 24 6.17 9.68 1.55
C GLY A 24 4.96 9.12 0.84
N THR A 25 4.53 9.85 -0.18
CA THR A 25 3.42 9.42 -1.04
C THR A 25 3.91 8.44 -2.10
N VAL A 26 2.97 7.74 -2.73
CA VAL A 26 3.27 6.81 -3.83
C VAL A 26 4.05 7.49 -4.96
N ASP A 27 3.66 8.71 -5.32
CA ASP A 27 4.31 9.45 -6.40
C ASP A 27 5.77 9.80 -6.07
N ALA A 28 6.07 10.04 -4.79
CA ALA A 28 7.43 10.31 -4.33
C ALA A 28 8.36 9.10 -4.45
N PHE A 29 7.81 7.89 -4.50
CA PHE A 29 8.58 6.64 -4.59
C PHE A 29 8.66 6.05 -5.99
N GLN A 30 8.13 6.71 -6.97
CA GLN A 30 8.20 6.27 -8.36
C GLN A 30 9.68 6.13 -8.80
N GLY A 31 10.02 4.98 -9.36
CA GLY A 31 11.40 4.67 -9.77
C GLY A 31 12.33 4.22 -8.64
N MET A 32 11.84 4.12 -7.40
CA MET A 32 12.62 3.66 -6.24
C MET A 32 12.23 2.24 -5.85
N GLU A 33 13.15 1.53 -5.18
CA GLU A 33 12.91 0.20 -4.62
C GLU A 33 13.47 0.12 -3.21
N PHE A 34 12.78 -0.66 -2.37
CA PHE A 34 13.14 -0.87 -0.96
C PHE A 34 13.01 -2.34 -0.60
N ASP A 35 13.78 -2.80 0.35
CA ASP A 35 13.69 -4.20 0.82
C ASP A 35 12.32 -4.51 1.41
N VAL A 36 11.83 -3.65 2.29
CA VAL A 36 10.53 -3.77 2.94
C VAL A 36 9.73 -2.51 2.72
N VAL A 37 8.49 -2.65 2.30
CA VAL A 37 7.56 -1.54 2.10
C VAL A 37 6.31 -1.74 2.94
N PHE A 38 5.95 -0.72 3.72
CA PHE A 38 4.66 -0.61 4.37
C PHE A 38 3.76 0.28 3.53
N LEU A 39 2.65 -0.27 3.06
CA LEU A 39 1.65 0.46 2.29
C LEU A 39 0.44 0.74 3.19
N SER A 40 0.25 2.01 3.53
CA SER A 40 -0.95 2.43 4.26
C SER A 40 -2.06 2.80 3.27
N MET A 41 -3.19 2.14 3.39
CA MET A 41 -4.37 2.41 2.56
C MET A 41 -5.03 3.74 2.89
N VAL A 42 -4.86 4.24 4.11
CA VAL A 42 -5.38 5.54 4.61
C VAL A 42 -6.90 5.69 4.49
N ARG A 43 -7.58 4.71 3.95
CA ARG A 43 -9.04 4.73 3.74
C ARG A 43 -9.71 3.75 4.70
N CYS A 44 -10.52 4.29 5.57
CA CYS A 44 -11.40 3.53 6.44
C CYS A 44 -12.69 4.34 6.61
N ASN A 45 -13.75 3.94 5.95
CA ASN A 45 -15.05 4.59 6.06
C ASN A 45 -16.20 3.61 5.83
N ARG A 46 -17.39 4.01 6.26
CA ARG A 46 -18.62 3.25 6.09
C ARG A 46 -19.54 3.85 5.01
N LEU A 47 -18.97 4.53 4.03
CA LEU A 47 -19.73 5.05 2.91
C LEU A 47 -20.37 3.90 2.12
N PRO A 48 -21.53 4.15 1.48
CA PRO A 48 -22.20 3.13 0.68
C PRO A 48 -21.29 2.52 -0.37
N ASP A 49 -21.39 1.21 -0.56
CA ASP A 49 -20.64 0.49 -1.59
C ASP A 49 -21.44 0.44 -2.89
N THR A 50 -21.72 1.61 -3.44
CA THR A 50 -22.42 1.80 -4.71
C THR A 50 -21.54 2.56 -5.68
N PRO A 51 -21.67 2.35 -7.01
CA PRO A 51 -20.81 2.98 -8.00
C PRO A 51 -20.72 4.51 -7.91
N ASP A 52 -21.81 5.17 -7.56
CA ASP A 52 -21.87 6.62 -7.38
C ASP A 52 -21.11 7.10 -6.13
N ALA A 53 -20.99 6.26 -5.10
CA ALA A 53 -20.27 6.58 -3.87
C ALA A 53 -18.79 6.10 -3.87
N TRP A 54 -18.37 5.30 -4.83
CA TRP A 54 -17.02 4.72 -4.86
C TRP A 54 -15.91 5.76 -4.84
N ARG A 55 -16.10 6.88 -5.52
CA ARG A 55 -15.11 7.95 -5.56
C ARG A 55 -14.80 8.51 -4.17
N GLY A 56 -15.80 8.67 -3.33
CA GLY A 56 -15.63 9.06 -1.94
C GLY A 56 -15.08 7.94 -1.08
N LYS A 57 -15.56 6.70 -1.30
CA LYS A 57 -15.17 5.53 -0.51
C LYS A 57 -13.72 5.13 -0.73
N TYR A 58 -13.29 4.97 -1.96
CA TYR A 58 -11.97 4.46 -2.33
C TYR A 58 -10.98 5.54 -2.76
N GLY A 59 -11.47 6.65 -3.31
CA GLY A 59 -10.64 7.78 -3.72
C GLY A 59 -9.52 7.40 -4.68
N HIS A 60 -8.30 7.77 -4.35
CA HIS A 60 -7.12 7.50 -5.18
C HIS A 60 -6.80 6.01 -5.35
N LEU A 61 -7.30 5.14 -4.47
CA LEU A 61 -7.12 3.70 -4.59
C LEU A 61 -7.76 3.12 -5.86
N MET A 62 -8.68 3.84 -6.48
CA MET A 62 -9.29 3.48 -7.76
C MET A 62 -8.38 3.72 -8.97
N LEU A 63 -7.25 4.41 -8.80
CA LEU A 63 -6.31 4.69 -9.89
C LEU A 63 -5.32 3.52 -10.07
N PRO A 64 -5.48 2.70 -11.12
CA PRO A 64 -4.67 1.49 -11.28
C PRO A 64 -3.18 1.77 -11.37
N ASN A 65 -2.79 2.86 -12.02
CA ASN A 65 -1.40 3.22 -12.20
C ASN A 65 -0.71 3.49 -10.84
N ARG A 66 -1.36 4.23 -9.95
CA ARG A 66 -0.83 4.50 -8.60
C ARG A 66 -0.77 3.24 -7.76
N THR A 67 -1.79 2.39 -7.85
CA THR A 67 -1.82 1.12 -7.14
C THR A 67 -0.70 0.20 -7.61
N CYS A 68 -0.46 0.11 -8.90
CA CYS A 68 0.64 -0.69 -9.45
C CYS A 68 2.01 -0.20 -8.95
N VAL A 69 2.24 1.12 -8.92
CA VAL A 69 3.46 1.69 -8.36
C VAL A 69 3.57 1.35 -6.87
N ALA A 70 2.51 1.58 -6.11
CA ALA A 70 2.50 1.32 -4.68
C ALA A 70 2.83 -0.13 -4.32
N MET A 71 2.32 -1.08 -5.11
CA MET A 71 2.47 -2.52 -4.86
C MET A 71 3.72 -3.14 -5.48
N SER A 72 4.58 -2.37 -6.12
CA SER A 72 5.76 -2.86 -6.83
C SER A 72 7.08 -2.28 -6.34
N ARG A 73 7.08 -1.55 -5.24
CA ARG A 73 8.31 -0.90 -4.72
C ARG A 73 9.15 -1.78 -3.82
N GLN A 74 8.62 -2.91 -3.39
CA GLN A 74 9.33 -3.85 -2.51
C GLN A 74 10.22 -4.80 -3.31
N LYS A 75 11.38 -5.11 -2.74
CA LYS A 75 12.24 -6.20 -3.23
C LYS A 75 11.93 -7.53 -2.55
N ARG A 76 11.56 -7.50 -1.28
CA ARG A 76 11.41 -8.70 -0.44
C ARG A 76 10.05 -8.82 0.22
N LEU A 77 9.51 -7.74 0.77
CA LEU A 77 8.30 -7.79 1.57
C LEU A 77 7.43 -6.56 1.38
N LEU A 78 6.15 -6.78 1.12
CA LEU A 78 5.12 -5.76 1.12
C LEU A 78 4.15 -6.04 2.27
N ILE A 79 3.98 -5.07 3.15
CA ILE A 79 3.01 -5.12 4.25
C ILE A 79 1.97 -4.04 4.00
N ALA A 80 0.74 -4.45 3.75
CA ALA A 80 -0.37 -3.52 3.60
C ALA A 80 -1.11 -3.37 4.93
N VAL A 81 -1.38 -2.14 5.30
CA VAL A 81 -2.13 -1.78 6.52
C VAL A 81 -3.39 -1.04 6.13
N GLY A 82 -4.53 -1.54 6.53
CA GLY A 82 -5.83 -0.95 6.20
C GLY A 82 -6.98 -1.78 6.73
N ASP A 83 -8.19 -1.37 6.37
CA ASP A 83 -9.43 -2.06 6.71
C ASP A 83 -9.74 -3.11 5.65
N ASP A 84 -9.53 -4.37 5.98
CA ASP A 84 -9.75 -5.50 5.06
C ASP A 84 -11.22 -5.69 4.69
N GLU A 85 -12.16 -5.40 5.57
CA GLU A 85 -13.58 -5.50 5.29
C GLU A 85 -14.01 -4.57 4.14
N MET A 86 -13.37 -3.41 4.02
CA MET A 86 -13.64 -2.44 2.97
C MET A 86 -13.30 -2.99 1.57
N PHE A 87 -12.34 -3.89 1.46
CA PHE A 87 -11.83 -4.44 0.19
C PHE A 87 -12.31 -5.87 -0.11
N ALA A 88 -13.03 -6.49 0.82
CA ALA A 88 -13.46 -7.89 0.68
C ALA A 88 -14.73 -8.08 -0.16
N THR A 89 -15.40 -7.02 -0.55
CA THR A 89 -16.68 -7.09 -1.26
C THR A 89 -16.52 -7.34 -2.76
N THR A 90 -17.56 -7.85 -3.41
CA THR A 90 -17.61 -8.01 -4.88
C THR A 90 -17.46 -6.66 -5.60
N ASN A 91 -18.02 -5.61 -5.03
CA ASN A 91 -17.92 -4.26 -5.58
C ASN A 91 -16.49 -3.70 -5.47
N ALA A 92 -15.77 -4.03 -4.40
CA ALA A 92 -14.37 -3.67 -4.27
C ALA A 92 -13.51 -4.25 -5.41
N GLN A 93 -13.81 -5.45 -5.87
CA GLN A 93 -13.11 -6.05 -7.01
C GLN A 93 -13.27 -5.24 -8.30
N LYS A 94 -14.39 -4.57 -8.47
CA LYS A 94 -14.66 -3.70 -9.63
C LYS A 94 -14.02 -2.33 -9.45
N ALA A 95 -14.08 -1.77 -8.24
CA ALA A 95 -13.59 -0.42 -7.94
C ALA A 95 -12.06 -0.37 -7.76
N VAL A 96 -11.49 -1.34 -7.06
CA VAL A 96 -10.07 -1.40 -6.66
C VAL A 96 -9.50 -2.81 -6.89
N GLY A 97 -9.67 -3.33 -8.11
CA GLY A 97 -9.34 -4.71 -8.47
C GLY A 97 -7.96 -5.21 -8.00
N PRO A 98 -6.85 -4.49 -8.26
CA PRO A 98 -5.53 -4.94 -7.83
C PRO A 98 -5.39 -5.10 -6.31
N LEU A 99 -5.96 -4.20 -5.52
CA LEU A 99 -5.94 -4.29 -4.05
C LEU A 99 -6.81 -5.43 -3.54
N ALA A 100 -7.99 -5.63 -4.13
CA ALA A 100 -8.87 -6.74 -3.79
C ALA A 100 -8.22 -8.09 -4.12
N ALA A 101 -7.52 -8.19 -5.24
CA ALA A 101 -6.76 -9.38 -5.62
C ALA A 101 -5.61 -9.66 -4.64
N PHE A 102 -4.89 -8.64 -4.21
CA PHE A 102 -3.83 -8.74 -3.21
C PHE A 102 -4.37 -9.25 -1.87
N LEU A 103 -5.49 -8.72 -1.40
CA LEU A 103 -6.14 -9.19 -0.18
C LEU A 103 -6.48 -10.68 -0.24
N LYS A 104 -7.01 -11.16 -1.36
CA LYS A 104 -7.30 -12.58 -1.55
C LYS A 104 -6.05 -13.47 -1.45
N ILE A 105 -4.93 -13.02 -1.98
CA ILE A 105 -3.65 -13.74 -1.85
C ILE A 105 -3.23 -13.83 -0.39
N CYS A 106 -3.39 -12.76 0.38
CA CYS A 106 -3.08 -12.75 1.81
C CYS A 106 -3.99 -13.71 2.60
N GLU A 107 -5.27 -13.74 2.31
CA GLU A 107 -6.24 -14.65 2.93
C GLU A 107 -5.89 -16.12 2.68
N VAL A 108 -5.54 -16.48 1.47
CA VAL A 108 -5.13 -17.85 1.13
C VAL A 108 -3.90 -18.26 1.93
N ARG A 109 -2.92 -17.38 2.09
CA ARG A 109 -1.73 -17.67 2.91
C ARG A 109 -2.06 -17.84 4.38
N ASN A 110 -2.95 -17.04 4.92
CA ASN A 110 -3.42 -17.18 6.29
C ASN A 110 -4.10 -18.55 6.52
N ALA A 111 -4.85 -19.05 5.55
CA ALA A 111 -5.48 -20.36 5.62
C ALA A 111 -4.46 -21.50 5.76
N PHE A 112 -3.22 -21.31 5.34
CA PHE A 112 -2.12 -22.25 5.51
C PHE A 112 -1.26 -22.00 6.76
N GLY A 113 -1.65 -21.08 7.64
CA GLY A 113 -0.94 -20.77 8.88
C GLY A 113 0.40 -20.06 8.69
N VAL A 114 0.53 -19.36 7.61
CA VAL A 114 1.77 -18.64 7.25
C VAL A 114 1.64 -17.15 7.50
#